data_4f1629236f975ecf54e29e283fb1a2f6
#
_entry.id   4f1629236f975ecf54e29e283fb1a2f6
#
_cell.length_a   1.000
_cell.length_b   1.000
_cell.length_c   1.000
_cell.angle_alpha   90.00
_cell.angle_beta   90.00
_cell.angle_gamma   90.00
#
_symmetry.space_group_name_H-M   'P 1'
#
loop_
_entity.id
_entity.type
_entity.pdbx_description
1 polymer ?
#
loop_
_entity_poly.entity_id
_entity_poly.type
_entity_poly.pdbx_seq_one_letter_code
_entity_poly.pdbx_strand_id
1 'polypeptide(L)'
;MGLFKKNPFGHILFIKKWLIRILGVITHRRFRGFNELQIDGSEVLKNLPDTNVLFISNHQTYFADVVAMFHVFNASLSGRDDSIKNVGYLWNPKLNLYYVAAKETMKAGLLPKILAYVGSVSIERTWRAEGQDVNRQVKMSDISNIGK
;
A
#
# COMPACT_ATOMS: atom_id res chain seq x y z
N MET A 1 0.69 18.81 12.98
CA MET A 1 0.77 17.35 13.10
C MET A 1 1.91 17.04 14.07
N GLY A 2 1.65 16.39 15.22
CA GLY A 2 2.70 16.10 16.21
C GLY A 2 3.75 15.15 15.60
N LEU A 3 5.03 15.49 15.72
CA LEU A 3 6.17 14.75 15.13
C LEU A 3 6.19 13.26 15.48
N PHE A 4 5.65 12.89 16.63
CA PHE A 4 5.70 11.51 17.18
C PHE A 4 4.36 10.77 17.15
N LYS A 5 3.35 11.28 16.42
CA LYS A 5 2.08 10.58 16.28
C LYS A 5 2.32 9.25 15.57
N LYS A 6 1.82 8.16 16.17
CA LYS A 6 1.96 6.79 15.65
C LYS A 6 0.65 6.31 15.00
N ASN A 7 0.77 5.40 14.05
CA ASN A 7 -0.35 4.63 13.51
C ASN A 7 -0.72 3.46 14.45
N PRO A 8 -1.81 2.70 14.20
CA PRO A 8 -2.19 1.54 15.00
C PRO A 8 -1.11 0.44 15.09
N PHE A 9 -0.17 0.39 14.14
CA PHE A 9 0.95 -0.55 14.11
C PHE A 9 2.21 -0.03 14.82
N GLY A 10 2.14 1.13 15.48
CA GLY A 10 3.24 1.73 16.22
C GLY A 10 4.24 2.54 15.37
N HIS A 11 4.05 2.67 14.06
CA HIS A 11 4.93 3.43 13.18
C HIS A 11 4.69 4.93 13.29
N ILE A 12 5.77 5.72 13.35
CA ILE A 12 5.73 7.18 13.41
C ILE A 12 5.25 7.73 12.07
N LEU A 13 4.14 8.47 12.08
CA LEU A 13 3.51 9.00 10.86
C LEU A 13 4.41 9.98 10.09
N PHE A 14 5.26 10.72 10.78
CA PHE A 14 6.24 11.61 10.13
C PHE A 14 7.23 10.82 9.27
N ILE A 15 7.78 9.73 9.80
CA ILE A 15 8.71 8.83 9.06
C ILE A 15 7.96 8.18 7.89
N LYS A 16 6.74 7.66 8.13
CA LYS A 16 5.88 7.09 7.08
C LYS A 16 5.68 8.07 5.93
N LYS A 17 5.37 9.33 6.24
CA LYS A 17 5.15 10.40 5.23
C LYS A 17 6.39 10.61 4.36
N TRP A 18 7.58 10.68 4.96
CA TRP A 18 8.83 10.85 4.21
C TRP A 18 9.18 9.63 3.36
N LEU A 19 9.02 8.42 3.90
CA LEU A 19 9.24 7.19 3.13
C LEU A 19 8.32 7.12 1.91
N ILE A 20 7.04 7.43 2.07
CA ILE A 20 6.08 7.48 0.96
C ILE A 20 6.50 8.50 -0.10
N ARG A 21 6.96 9.67 0.29
CA ARG A 21 7.44 10.70 -0.65
C ARG A 21 8.63 10.21 -1.45
N ILE A 22 9.67 9.71 -0.77
CA ILE A 22 10.91 9.26 -1.41
C ILE A 22 10.62 8.10 -2.36
N LEU A 23 9.95 7.05 -1.87
CA LEU A 23 9.60 5.89 -2.69
C LEU A 23 8.66 6.26 -3.83
N GLY A 24 7.68 7.13 -3.56
CA GLY A 24 6.74 7.59 -4.56
C GLY A 24 7.42 8.37 -5.69
N VAL A 25 8.35 9.27 -5.38
CA VAL A 25 9.10 10.00 -6.41
C VAL A 25 9.94 9.04 -7.27
N ILE A 26 10.61 8.06 -6.65
CA ILE A 26 11.41 7.06 -7.36
C ILE A 26 10.52 6.22 -8.29
N THR A 27 9.39 5.72 -7.78
CA THR A 27 8.50 4.82 -8.51
C THR A 27 7.65 5.54 -9.55
N HIS A 28 7.33 6.83 -9.34
CA HIS A 28 6.58 7.65 -10.29
C HIS A 28 7.21 7.66 -11.69
N ARG A 29 8.54 7.75 -11.77
CA ARG A 29 9.26 7.74 -13.06
C ARG A 29 8.99 6.46 -13.85
N ARG A 30 8.87 5.33 -13.16
CA ARG A 30 8.57 4.03 -13.79
C ARG A 30 7.17 3.99 -14.41
N PHE A 31 6.17 4.54 -13.72
CA PHE A 31 4.78 4.52 -14.19
C PHE A 31 4.47 5.60 -15.22
N ARG A 32 5.25 6.67 -15.27
CA ARG A 32 5.08 7.74 -16.26
C ARG A 32 5.80 7.47 -17.59
N GLY A 33 6.92 6.76 -17.57
CA GLY A 33 7.80 6.65 -18.73
C GLY A 33 7.91 5.27 -19.36
N PHE A 34 7.98 4.22 -18.55
CA PHE A 34 8.18 2.84 -19.03
C PHE A 34 6.89 2.03 -19.12
N ASN A 35 6.03 2.20 -18.14
CA ASN A 35 4.73 1.55 -18.11
C ASN A 35 3.69 2.65 -18.07
N GLU A 36 3.20 3.06 -19.23
CA GLU A 36 2.14 4.06 -19.32
C GLU A 36 0.90 3.53 -18.61
N LEU A 37 0.71 4.00 -17.38
CA LEU A 37 -0.41 3.57 -16.55
C LEU A 37 -1.68 4.22 -17.09
N GLN A 38 -2.56 3.41 -17.64
CA GLN A 38 -3.91 3.84 -18.01
C GLN A 38 -4.79 3.81 -16.77
N ILE A 39 -5.43 4.92 -16.48
CA ILE A 39 -6.29 5.09 -15.31
C ILE A 39 -7.64 5.57 -15.81
N ASP A 40 -8.71 4.99 -15.29
CA ASP A 40 -10.08 5.36 -15.63
C ASP A 40 -10.97 5.22 -14.39
N GLY A 41 -11.84 6.18 -14.14
CA GLY A 41 -12.82 6.16 -13.06
C GLY A 41 -12.24 6.44 -11.67
N SER A 42 -11.07 7.04 -11.56
CA SER A 42 -10.43 7.29 -10.25
C SER A 42 -11.14 8.37 -9.42
N GLU A 43 -12.02 9.15 -10.01
CA GLU A 43 -12.84 10.18 -9.32
C GLU A 43 -13.72 9.61 -8.21
N VAL A 44 -14.12 8.34 -8.31
CA VAL A 44 -14.93 7.66 -7.29
C VAL A 44 -14.24 7.63 -5.92
N LEU A 45 -12.91 7.65 -5.91
CA LEU A 45 -12.10 7.59 -4.69
C LEU A 45 -12.33 8.80 -3.77
N LYS A 46 -12.72 9.96 -4.32
CA LYS A 46 -12.99 11.18 -3.57
C LYS A 46 -14.24 11.09 -2.70
N ASN A 47 -15.19 10.27 -3.13
CA ASN A 47 -16.49 10.10 -2.47
C ASN A 47 -16.47 8.99 -1.41
N LEU A 48 -15.37 8.27 -1.27
CA LEU A 48 -15.24 7.22 -0.29
C LEU A 48 -14.96 7.78 1.11
N PRO A 49 -15.47 7.11 2.16
CA PRO A 49 -15.13 7.50 3.52
C PRO A 49 -13.63 7.35 3.80
N ASP A 50 -13.13 8.11 4.76
CA ASP A 50 -11.70 8.11 5.12
C ASP A 50 -11.20 6.80 5.71
N THR A 51 -12.11 5.98 6.23
CA THR A 51 -11.83 4.72 6.93
C THR A 51 -12.85 3.66 6.54
N ASN A 52 -12.56 2.39 6.88
CA ASN A 52 -13.45 1.24 6.67
C ASN A 52 -13.76 0.94 5.19
N VAL A 53 -12.81 1.19 4.31
CA VAL A 53 -12.90 0.84 2.89
C VAL A 53 -11.92 -0.29 2.59
N LEU A 54 -12.41 -1.36 1.96
CA LEU A 54 -11.59 -2.47 1.48
C LEU A 54 -11.56 -2.45 -0.05
N PHE A 55 -10.36 -2.35 -0.61
CA PHE A 55 -10.14 -2.50 -2.05
C PHE A 55 -9.70 -3.92 -2.38
N ILE A 56 -10.31 -4.51 -3.39
CA ILE A 56 -9.96 -5.82 -3.92
C ILE A 56 -9.56 -5.63 -5.37
N SER A 57 -8.37 -6.11 -5.74
CA SER A 57 -7.87 -6.01 -7.10
C SER A 57 -7.20 -7.31 -7.56
N ASN A 58 -7.18 -7.52 -8.87
CA ASN A 58 -6.35 -8.56 -9.47
C ASN A 58 -4.88 -8.20 -9.30
N HIS A 59 -4.08 -9.17 -8.92
CA HIS A 59 -2.67 -8.99 -8.65
C HIS A 59 -1.83 -9.81 -9.65
N GLN A 60 -1.08 -9.13 -10.50
CA GLN A 60 -0.26 -9.76 -11.53
C GLN A 60 1.25 -9.59 -11.30
N THR A 61 1.64 -8.52 -10.62
CA THR A 61 3.05 -8.19 -10.41
C THR A 61 3.36 -8.03 -8.92
N TYR A 62 4.58 -8.35 -8.52
CA TYR A 62 5.01 -8.45 -7.12
C TYR A 62 4.59 -7.25 -6.25
N PHE A 63 5.04 -6.04 -6.59
CA PHE A 63 4.73 -4.81 -5.84
C PHE A 63 4.24 -3.68 -6.73
N ALA A 64 4.35 -3.83 -8.06
CA ALA A 64 4.04 -2.75 -8.98
C ALA A 64 2.57 -2.35 -8.91
N ASP A 65 1.65 -3.32 -8.76
CA ASP A 65 0.22 -3.06 -8.67
C ASP A 65 -0.11 -2.23 -7.42
N VAL A 66 0.44 -2.61 -6.27
CA VAL A 66 0.24 -1.87 -5.01
C VAL A 66 0.77 -0.44 -5.12
N VAL A 67 1.95 -0.29 -5.72
CA VAL A 67 2.57 1.03 -5.91
C VAL A 67 1.77 1.87 -6.90
N ALA A 68 1.27 1.27 -7.98
CA ALA A 68 0.41 1.95 -8.95
C ALA A 68 -0.89 2.44 -8.28
N MET A 69 -1.59 1.57 -7.53
CA MET A 69 -2.78 1.96 -6.77
C MET A 69 -2.49 3.09 -5.78
N PHE A 70 -1.32 3.04 -5.12
CA PHE A 70 -0.90 4.09 -4.20
C PHE A 70 -0.76 5.45 -4.90
N HIS A 71 -0.20 5.46 -6.11
CA HIS A 71 -0.12 6.67 -6.93
C HIS A 71 -1.50 7.16 -7.33
N VAL A 72 -2.37 6.28 -7.84
CA VAL A 72 -3.73 6.61 -8.28
C VAL A 72 -4.53 7.21 -7.12
N PHE A 73 -4.54 6.57 -5.94
CA PHE A 73 -5.28 7.05 -4.78
C PHE A 73 -4.81 8.44 -4.34
N ASN A 74 -3.51 8.65 -4.23
CA ASN A 74 -2.99 9.95 -3.83
C ASN A 74 -3.22 11.04 -4.88
N ALA A 75 -3.16 10.71 -6.17
CA ALA A 75 -3.43 11.63 -7.26
C ALA A 75 -4.90 12.06 -7.27
N SER A 76 -5.84 11.10 -7.25
CA SER A 76 -7.26 11.38 -7.22
C SER A 76 -7.66 12.20 -5.99
N LEU A 77 -7.24 11.82 -4.78
CA LEU A 77 -7.50 12.57 -3.55
C LEU A 77 -6.89 13.98 -3.54
N SER A 78 -5.92 14.24 -4.42
CA SER A 78 -5.35 15.57 -4.65
C SER A 78 -6.04 16.34 -5.77
N GLY A 79 -7.17 15.85 -6.26
CA GLY A 79 -7.96 16.48 -7.33
C GLY A 79 -7.48 16.18 -8.74
N ARG A 80 -6.72 15.11 -8.95
CA ARG A 80 -6.20 14.68 -10.26
C ARG A 80 -6.83 13.38 -10.66
N ASP A 81 -7.94 13.46 -11.36
CA ASP A 81 -8.64 12.28 -11.84
C ASP A 81 -7.90 11.70 -13.05
N ASP A 82 -7.83 10.38 -13.06
CA ASP A 82 -7.27 9.56 -14.14
C ASP A 82 -5.87 9.98 -14.62
N SER A 83 -5.09 10.62 -13.73
CA SER A 83 -3.78 11.12 -14.10
C SER A 83 -2.78 11.17 -12.94
N ILE A 84 -1.60 10.62 -13.18
CA ILE A 84 -0.44 10.75 -12.28
C ILE A 84 0.66 11.64 -12.86
N LYS A 85 0.35 12.49 -13.87
CA LYS A 85 1.37 13.24 -14.64
C LYS A 85 2.30 14.12 -13.80
N ASN A 86 1.84 14.66 -12.70
CA ASN A 86 2.65 15.52 -11.83
C ASN A 86 2.72 14.92 -10.43
N VAL A 87 3.92 14.64 -9.94
CA VAL A 87 4.20 13.99 -8.65
C VAL A 87 3.81 14.83 -7.42
N GLY A 88 3.36 16.06 -7.60
CA GLY A 88 3.00 16.97 -6.51
C GLY A 88 1.92 16.46 -5.55
N TYR A 89 1.11 15.48 -5.93
CA TYR A 89 0.17 14.80 -5.03
C TYR A 89 0.87 14.07 -3.86
N LEU A 90 2.15 13.74 -3.99
CA LEU A 90 2.94 13.14 -2.92
C LEU A 90 3.37 14.16 -1.85
N TRP A 91 3.12 15.45 -2.06
CA TRP A 91 3.44 16.46 -1.04
C TRP A 91 2.64 16.26 0.25
N ASN A 92 1.39 15.80 0.14
CA ASN A 92 0.56 15.43 1.28
C ASN A 92 -0.11 14.07 1.08
N PRO A 93 0.66 12.95 1.11
CA PRO A 93 0.12 11.63 0.83
C PRO A 93 -0.84 11.18 1.92
N LYS A 94 -1.83 10.38 1.54
CA LYS A 94 -2.75 9.71 2.47
C LYS A 94 -1.96 8.67 3.28
N LEU A 95 -1.97 8.82 4.60
CA LEU A 95 -1.14 7.98 5.50
C LEU A 95 -1.88 6.75 6.03
N ASN A 96 -3.21 6.70 5.93
CA ASN A 96 -4.02 5.57 6.38
C ASN A 96 -4.34 4.55 5.27
N LEU A 97 -3.52 4.50 4.23
CA LEU A 97 -3.54 3.43 3.24
C LEU A 97 -2.67 2.26 3.71
N TYR A 98 -3.24 1.06 3.63
CA TYR A 98 -2.59 -0.19 3.99
C TYR A 98 -2.85 -1.23 2.91
N TYR A 99 -1.97 -2.21 2.79
CA TYR A 99 -2.13 -3.32 1.85
C TYR A 99 -1.70 -4.63 2.49
N VAL A 100 -2.34 -5.70 2.09
CA VAL A 100 -2.05 -7.04 2.60
C VAL A 100 -0.99 -7.68 1.73
N ALA A 101 0.08 -8.20 2.35
CA ALA A 101 1.16 -8.91 1.67
C ALA A 101 1.42 -10.26 2.34
N ALA A 102 1.87 -11.23 1.53
CA ALA A 102 2.25 -12.52 2.07
C ALA A 102 3.57 -12.43 2.84
N LYS A 103 3.66 -13.09 4.00
CA LYS A 103 4.84 -13.08 4.87
C LYS A 103 6.08 -13.65 4.18
N GLU A 104 5.89 -14.62 3.28
CA GLU A 104 6.99 -15.21 2.50
C GLU A 104 7.66 -14.18 1.58
N THR A 105 6.90 -13.21 1.09
CA THR A 105 7.41 -12.10 0.28
C THR A 105 8.18 -11.09 1.11
N MET A 106 7.99 -11.10 2.42
CA MET A 106 8.56 -10.19 3.40
C MET A 106 9.74 -10.82 4.18
N LYS A 107 10.43 -11.81 3.57
CA LYS A 107 11.60 -12.44 4.17
C LYS A 107 12.75 -11.44 4.28
N ALA A 108 13.69 -11.69 5.17
CA ALA A 108 14.81 -10.90 5.64
C ALA A 108 15.32 -9.73 4.74
N GLY A 109 15.61 -8.60 5.36
CA GLY A 109 16.26 -7.45 4.71
C GLY A 109 15.70 -6.10 5.14
N LEU A 110 16.22 -5.05 4.55
CA LEU A 110 15.77 -3.67 4.79
C LEU A 110 14.44 -3.37 4.09
N LEU A 111 14.23 -3.91 2.89
CA LEU A 111 13.03 -3.67 2.08
C LEU A 111 11.73 -4.07 2.79
N PRO A 112 11.60 -5.26 3.42
CA PRO A 112 10.41 -5.59 4.21
C PRO A 112 10.11 -4.60 5.33
N LYS A 113 11.14 -4.11 6.03
CA LYS A 113 10.96 -3.10 7.09
C LYS A 113 10.41 -1.78 6.53
N ILE A 114 10.92 -1.35 5.40
CA ILE A 114 10.43 -0.15 4.71
C ILE A 114 8.97 -0.36 4.28
N LEU A 115 8.65 -1.50 3.68
CA LEU A 115 7.30 -1.83 3.23
C LEU A 115 6.30 -1.89 4.40
N ALA A 116 6.69 -2.47 5.54
CA ALA A 116 5.86 -2.46 6.75
C ALA A 116 5.59 -1.02 7.22
N TYR A 117 6.59 -0.15 7.18
CA TYR A 117 6.44 1.26 7.53
C TYR A 117 5.48 2.00 6.59
N VAL A 118 5.52 1.70 5.29
CA VAL A 118 4.62 2.33 4.29
C VAL A 118 3.21 1.81 4.35
N GLY A 119 2.95 0.69 5.03
CA GLY A 119 1.59 0.20 5.26
C GLY A 119 1.35 -1.25 4.87
N SER A 120 2.39 -2.06 4.71
CA SER A 120 2.22 -3.50 4.51
C SER A 120 1.75 -4.17 5.81
N VAL A 121 0.66 -4.93 5.71
CA VAL A 121 0.18 -5.86 6.73
C VAL A 121 0.49 -7.27 6.23
N SER A 122 1.37 -7.99 6.93
CA SER A 122 1.77 -9.33 6.51
C SER A 122 0.82 -10.39 7.05
N ILE A 123 0.42 -11.32 6.18
CA ILE A 123 -0.35 -12.52 6.53
C ILE A 123 0.44 -13.79 6.19
N GLU A 124 0.27 -14.83 6.97
CA GLU A 124 0.82 -16.15 6.65
C GLU A 124 -0.07 -16.87 5.63
N ARG A 125 0.53 -17.35 4.54
CA ARG A 125 -0.14 -18.23 3.59
C ARG A 125 0.05 -19.67 4.03
N THR A 126 -1.01 -20.29 4.50
CA THR A 126 -0.98 -21.66 5.00
C THR A 126 -0.96 -22.74 3.89
N TRP A 127 -1.25 -22.38 2.64
CA TRP A 127 -1.41 -23.35 1.55
C TRP A 127 -0.17 -23.57 0.66
N ARG A 128 0.96 -22.96 0.97
CA ARG A 128 2.24 -23.12 0.23
C ARG A 128 3.35 -23.78 1.06
N ALA A 129 3.02 -24.58 2.03
CA ALA A 129 4.00 -25.44 2.68
C ALA A 129 4.16 -26.72 1.81
N GLU A 130 5.37 -26.93 1.31
CA GLU A 130 5.78 -28.03 0.45
C GLU A 130 5.10 -29.35 0.78
N GLY A 131 4.19 -29.83 -0.10
CA GLY A 131 3.73 -31.22 -0.16
C GLY A 131 2.90 -31.76 1.01
N GLN A 132 2.51 -30.95 1.98
CA GLN A 132 1.65 -31.38 3.09
C GLN A 132 0.26 -30.76 2.97
N ASP A 133 -0.77 -31.56 3.29
CA ASP A 133 -2.16 -31.09 3.47
C ASP A 133 -2.20 -29.98 4.50
N VAL A 134 -2.25 -28.76 4.05
CA VAL A 134 -2.20 -27.60 4.91
C VAL A 134 -3.60 -27.25 5.37
N ASN A 135 -3.80 -27.31 6.68
CA ASN A 135 -5.02 -26.86 7.32
C ASN A 135 -5.28 -25.40 6.94
N ARG A 136 -6.33 -25.13 6.15
CA ARG A 136 -6.69 -23.83 5.55
C ARG A 136 -7.20 -22.81 6.61
N GLN A 137 -6.66 -22.84 7.81
CA GLN A 137 -7.07 -21.93 8.87
C GLN A 137 -6.27 -20.62 8.78
N VAL A 138 -6.97 -19.51 8.55
CA VAL A 138 -6.41 -18.17 8.70
C VAL A 138 -6.20 -17.92 10.19
N LYS A 139 -5.02 -17.49 10.59
CA LYS A 139 -4.74 -17.19 12.00
C LYS A 139 -5.59 -16.00 12.45
N MET A 140 -6.24 -16.11 13.60
CA MET A 140 -7.03 -15.03 14.20
C MET A 140 -6.20 -13.75 14.42
N SER A 141 -4.90 -13.89 14.68
CA SER A 141 -3.97 -12.76 14.76
C SER A 141 -3.89 -11.96 13.45
N ASP A 142 -3.95 -12.64 12.31
CA ASP A 142 -3.85 -11.98 10.99
C ASP A 142 -5.15 -11.23 10.68
N ILE A 143 -6.31 -11.82 11.02
CA ILE A 143 -7.62 -11.15 10.93
C ILE A 143 -7.65 -9.91 11.83
N SER A 144 -7.20 -10.02 13.06
CA SER A 144 -7.12 -8.91 14.00
C SER A 144 -6.20 -7.79 13.51
N ASN A 145 -5.11 -8.12 12.81
CA ASN A 145 -4.20 -7.12 12.24
C ASN A 145 -4.78 -6.39 11.02
N ILE A 146 -5.63 -7.05 10.24
CA ILE A 146 -6.34 -6.41 9.12
C ILE A 146 -7.45 -5.48 9.63
N GLY A 147 -8.07 -5.81 10.78
CA GLY A 147 -9.16 -5.02 11.38
C GLY A 147 -8.73 -3.80 12.20
N LYS A 148 -7.43 -3.52 12.31
CA LYS A 148 -6.88 -2.33 13.00
C LYS A 148 -6.89 -1.10 12.11
#